data_652f4e3789d745b47f4a2a5234b4f4aa
#
_entry.id   652f4e3789d745b47f4a2a5234b4f4aa
#
_cell.length_a   1.000
_cell.length_b   1.000
_cell.length_c   1.000
_cell.angle_alpha   90.00
_cell.angle_beta   90.00
_cell.angle_gamma   90.00
#
_symmetry.space_group_name_H-M   'P 1'
#
loop_
_entity.id
_entity.type
_entity.pdbx_description
1 polymer ?
#
loop_
_entity_poly.entity_id
_entity_poly.type
_entity_poly.pdbx_seq_one_letter_code
_entity_poly.pdbx_strand_id
1 'polypeptide(L)'
;QTCIDEVFFNEDGSIRPITPTHKGVTVAPDVPGDHRTNLALGKQTLTSSARVYDDSEFAPRYRTHGISFCYAGNFAVDENYGTHWDPGVGAHKPWLIVDLGSECKVDEIETIFEFTSRTYKYKLEYLSQKQAGSLDAASGSHLWKVFADRSTDGVGQSPVTDTKPGNSPVKARFIRLTILEGVDIPLRADGLDKKNAENALSIFELKVFGEDRSDALNRIFEAESFHNLYGIALEKNAAENGFIMEQIDNNDYLLYRNVDLGKGTSTFTAKVASGTEGGKIEVYLGSLKGKPIGVLEVGNTGGDQSWEIKSTSLERIARGRQEKLYLLFKGKTGTENLLKLDWFQFTKDRMK
;
A
#
# COMPACT_ATOMS: atom_id res chain seq x y z
N GLN A 1 17.48 5.53 -5.70
CA GLN A 1 16.68 6.43 -4.84
C GLN A 1 17.07 7.86 -5.18
N THR A 2 16.11 8.67 -5.63
CA THR A 2 16.34 10.10 -5.88
C THR A 2 16.19 10.84 -4.56
N CYS A 3 17.25 11.51 -4.11
CA CYS A 3 17.21 12.37 -2.94
C CYS A 3 16.99 13.81 -3.42
N ILE A 4 16.05 14.51 -2.79
CA ILE A 4 15.79 15.93 -3.02
C ILE A 4 16.08 16.66 -1.71
N ASP A 5 16.94 17.68 -1.76
CA ASP A 5 17.26 18.53 -0.61
C ASP A 5 17.30 20.00 -1.02
N GLU A 6 17.23 20.93 -0.06
CA GLU A 6 17.28 22.36 -0.32
C GLU A 6 18.65 22.76 -0.86
N VAL A 7 18.67 23.62 -1.87
CA VAL A 7 19.88 24.18 -2.44
C VAL A 7 19.96 25.66 -2.07
N PHE A 8 21.03 26.05 -1.40
CA PHE A 8 21.30 27.43 -1.03
C PHE A 8 22.42 28.01 -1.89
N PHE A 9 22.29 29.29 -2.21
CA PHE A 9 23.29 30.04 -2.99
C PHE A 9 24.02 31.06 -2.11
N ASN A 10 25.27 31.30 -2.41
CA ASN A 10 26.05 32.41 -1.89
C ASN A 10 25.66 33.69 -2.64
N GLU A 11 26.10 34.85 -2.12
CA GLU A 11 25.82 36.17 -2.73
C GLU A 11 26.43 36.29 -4.14
N ASP A 12 27.48 35.56 -4.44
CA ASP A 12 28.14 35.49 -5.75
C ASP A 12 27.46 34.53 -6.75
N GLY A 13 26.34 33.91 -6.33
CA GLY A 13 25.59 32.95 -7.14
C GLY A 13 26.17 31.52 -7.15
N SER A 14 27.25 31.27 -6.41
CA SER A 14 27.76 29.90 -6.26
C SER A 14 26.89 29.06 -5.32
N ILE A 15 26.84 27.75 -5.57
CA ILE A 15 26.06 26.81 -4.73
C ILE A 15 26.82 26.54 -3.44
N ARG A 16 26.14 26.66 -2.30
CA ARG A 16 26.69 26.22 -1.01
C ARG A 16 26.84 24.71 -0.99
N PRO A 17 27.85 24.16 -0.27
CA PRO A 17 27.97 22.71 -0.11
C PRO A 17 26.66 22.11 0.38
N ILE A 18 26.11 21.15 -0.37
CA ILE A 18 24.88 20.44 -0.01
C ILE A 18 25.24 19.31 0.94
N THR A 19 24.73 19.37 2.16
CA THR A 19 24.80 18.24 3.10
C THR A 19 23.49 17.48 2.98
N PRO A 20 23.47 16.27 2.37
CA PRO A 20 22.24 15.51 2.22
C PRO A 20 21.61 15.25 3.58
N THR A 21 20.33 15.53 3.71
CA THR A 21 19.57 15.27 4.93
C THR A 21 18.62 14.08 4.74
N HIS A 22 18.37 13.32 5.80
CA HIS A 22 17.31 12.31 5.79
C HIS A 22 15.91 12.92 5.85
N LYS A 23 15.81 14.22 6.08
CA LYS A 23 14.55 14.95 6.19
C LYS A 23 13.97 15.30 4.83
N GLY A 24 14.81 15.50 3.81
CA GLY A 24 14.41 16.00 2.52
C GLY A 24 13.88 17.44 2.56
N VAL A 25 13.39 17.91 1.45
CA VAL A 25 12.69 19.19 1.35
C VAL A 25 11.31 19.05 1.97
N THR A 26 10.98 19.91 2.93
CA THR A 26 9.58 20.15 3.25
C THR A 26 9.03 20.94 2.08
N VAL A 27 8.35 20.29 1.17
CA VAL A 27 7.56 20.99 0.15
C VAL A 27 6.57 21.83 0.93
N ALA A 28 6.75 23.14 0.88
CA ALA A 28 5.89 24.05 1.60
C ALA A 28 4.43 23.81 1.17
N PRO A 29 3.48 23.81 2.10
CA PRO A 29 2.07 23.57 1.81
C PRO A 29 1.37 24.75 1.13
N ASP A 30 2.10 25.60 0.42
CA ASP A 30 1.55 26.76 -0.30
C ASP A 30 0.99 26.40 -1.70
N VAL A 31 1.16 25.17 -2.16
CA VAL A 31 0.18 24.60 -3.07
C VAL A 31 -1.03 24.29 -2.18
N PRO A 32 -2.22 24.84 -2.43
CA PRO A 32 -3.42 24.48 -1.70
C PRO A 32 -3.46 22.94 -1.69
N GLY A 33 -3.13 22.34 -0.55
CA GLY A 33 -3.02 20.91 -0.43
C GLY A 33 -4.34 20.32 -0.85
N ASP A 34 -4.34 19.26 -1.61
CA ASP A 34 -5.55 18.51 -1.85
C ASP A 34 -6.05 18.01 -0.49
N HIS A 35 -7.00 18.74 0.10
CA HIS A 35 -7.58 18.42 1.40
C HIS A 35 -8.61 17.30 1.31
N ARG A 36 -8.84 16.76 0.09
CA ARG A 36 -9.76 15.65 -0.11
C ARG A 36 -9.19 14.39 0.54
N THR A 37 -10.04 13.65 1.20
CA THR A 37 -9.66 12.36 1.77
C THR A 37 -9.59 11.31 0.67
N ASN A 38 -8.43 10.72 0.44
CA ASN A 38 -8.29 9.55 -0.41
C ASN A 38 -8.90 8.32 0.28
N LEU A 39 -10.06 7.88 -0.21
CA LEU A 39 -10.81 6.75 0.35
C LEU A 39 -10.13 5.40 0.11
N ALA A 40 -9.23 5.33 -0.90
CA ALA A 40 -8.48 4.13 -1.23
C ALA A 40 -7.22 3.93 -0.38
N LEU A 41 -6.73 5.00 0.28
CA LEU A 41 -5.45 4.95 1.01
C LEU A 41 -5.37 3.80 1.99
N GLY A 42 -4.40 2.86 1.75
CA GLY A 42 -4.10 1.66 2.54
C GLY A 42 -5.31 0.71 2.68
N LYS A 43 -6.19 0.67 1.70
CA LYS A 43 -7.32 -0.27 1.65
C LYS A 43 -6.87 -1.60 1.08
N GLN A 44 -7.65 -2.65 1.39
CA GLN A 44 -7.41 -3.97 0.81
C GLN A 44 -7.55 -3.94 -0.70
N THR A 45 -6.66 -4.65 -1.36
CA THR A 45 -6.68 -4.81 -2.81
C THR A 45 -6.67 -6.28 -3.20
N LEU A 46 -7.22 -6.55 -4.38
CA LEU A 46 -7.09 -7.83 -5.07
C LEU A 46 -6.69 -7.55 -6.51
N THR A 47 -5.71 -8.29 -7.02
CA THR A 47 -5.21 -8.11 -8.38
C THR A 47 -5.29 -9.39 -9.18
N SER A 48 -5.41 -9.25 -10.51
CA SER A 48 -5.32 -10.39 -11.43
C SER A 48 -3.93 -11.04 -11.40
N SER A 49 -2.90 -10.23 -11.21
CA SER A 49 -1.50 -10.64 -11.10
C SER A 49 -0.65 -9.52 -10.49
N ALA A 50 0.50 -9.91 -9.97
CA ALA A 50 1.53 -8.99 -9.49
C ALA A 50 2.91 -9.54 -9.84
N ARG A 51 3.85 -8.67 -10.23
CA ARG A 51 5.23 -9.05 -10.49
C ARG A 51 5.94 -9.33 -9.17
N VAL A 52 6.61 -10.46 -9.12
CA VAL A 52 7.53 -10.82 -8.04
C VAL A 52 8.92 -10.96 -8.66
N TYR A 53 9.89 -10.25 -8.13
CA TYR A 53 11.28 -10.48 -8.48
C TYR A 53 11.84 -11.57 -7.58
N ASP A 54 12.35 -12.62 -8.22
CA ASP A 54 13.16 -13.61 -7.54
C ASP A 54 14.56 -13.01 -7.31
N ASP A 55 15.03 -13.03 -6.07
CA ASP A 55 16.37 -12.56 -5.68
C ASP A 55 17.53 -13.25 -6.43
N SER A 56 17.26 -14.39 -7.09
CA SER A 56 18.25 -15.10 -7.91
C SER A 56 18.70 -14.29 -9.12
N GLU A 57 17.92 -13.32 -9.61
CA GLU A 57 18.25 -12.49 -10.78
C GLU A 57 19.08 -11.24 -10.42
N PHE A 58 19.10 -10.83 -9.16
CA PHE A 58 19.88 -9.67 -8.72
C PHE A 58 21.27 -10.10 -8.21
N ALA A 59 22.29 -9.35 -8.64
CA ALA A 59 23.68 -9.63 -8.28
C ALA A 59 23.88 -9.76 -6.75
N PRO A 60 24.79 -10.66 -6.28
CA PRO A 60 24.98 -10.98 -4.86
C PRO A 60 25.20 -9.80 -3.92
N ARG A 61 25.59 -8.62 -4.45
CA ARG A 61 25.83 -7.40 -3.66
C ARG A 61 24.56 -6.75 -3.08
N TYR A 62 23.37 -7.15 -3.53
CA TYR A 62 22.09 -6.66 -3.01
C TYR A 62 21.42 -7.63 -2.04
N ARG A 63 22.00 -8.83 -1.83
CA ARG A 63 21.50 -9.86 -0.93
C ARG A 63 21.62 -9.54 0.57
N THR A 64 22.22 -8.42 0.93
CA THR A 64 22.56 -8.12 2.33
C THR A 64 21.36 -7.84 3.23
N HIS A 65 20.12 -7.81 2.69
CA HIS A 65 18.93 -7.46 3.48
C HIS A 65 17.68 -8.30 3.16
N GLY A 66 17.77 -9.37 2.36
CA GLY A 66 16.64 -10.30 2.12
C GLY A 66 15.34 -9.62 1.62
N ILE A 67 15.47 -8.53 0.86
CA ILE A 67 14.29 -7.80 0.38
C ILE A 67 13.87 -8.42 -0.94
N SER A 68 12.84 -9.24 -0.90
CA SER A 68 12.10 -9.60 -2.11
C SER A 68 11.28 -8.38 -2.52
N PHE A 69 11.59 -7.78 -3.67
CA PHE A 69 10.77 -6.71 -4.21
C PHE A 69 9.52 -7.30 -4.84
N CYS A 70 8.40 -6.88 -4.35
CA CYS A 70 7.10 -7.20 -4.89
C CYS A 70 6.39 -5.93 -5.34
N TYR A 71 5.62 -6.05 -6.40
CA TYR A 71 4.81 -4.97 -6.94
C TYR A 71 3.32 -5.29 -6.77
N ALA A 72 2.93 -5.49 -5.52
CA ALA A 72 1.56 -5.85 -5.13
C ALA A 72 0.56 -4.71 -5.36
N GLY A 73 -0.71 -5.05 -5.43
CA GLY A 73 -1.79 -4.08 -5.61
C GLY A 73 -1.88 -3.03 -4.51
N ASN A 74 -1.50 -3.38 -3.28
CA ASN A 74 -1.51 -2.46 -2.15
C ASN A 74 -0.56 -1.27 -2.33
N PHE A 75 0.50 -1.43 -3.11
CA PHE A 75 1.41 -0.35 -3.48
C PHE A 75 0.81 0.68 -4.45
N ALA A 76 -0.37 0.41 -4.99
CA ALA A 76 -1.12 1.38 -5.78
C ALA A 76 -2.12 2.20 -4.95
N VAL A 77 -2.15 2.03 -3.63
CA VAL A 77 -3.06 2.74 -2.72
C VAL A 77 -2.37 3.17 -1.42
N ASP A 78 -1.05 3.40 -1.45
CA ASP A 78 -0.22 3.70 -0.26
C ASP A 78 0.28 5.15 -0.19
N GLU A 79 -0.02 5.99 -1.19
CA GLU A 79 0.48 7.36 -1.37
C GLU A 79 2.02 7.46 -1.38
N ASN A 80 2.69 6.41 -1.82
CA ASN A 80 4.13 6.35 -1.90
C ASN A 80 4.61 6.18 -3.35
N TYR A 81 4.94 7.25 -4.01
CA TYR A 81 5.44 7.22 -5.41
C TYR A 81 6.79 6.52 -5.61
N GLY A 82 7.37 5.94 -4.57
CA GLY A 82 8.52 5.04 -4.64
C GLY A 82 8.13 3.58 -4.82
N THR A 83 6.84 3.27 -4.74
CA THR A 83 6.23 1.95 -4.91
C THR A 83 5.20 2.00 -6.04
N HIS A 84 4.80 0.85 -6.58
CA HIS A 84 3.77 0.76 -7.61
C HIS A 84 3.23 -0.66 -7.71
N TRP A 85 2.05 -0.82 -8.27
CA TRP A 85 1.57 -2.10 -8.74
C TRP A 85 2.04 -2.35 -10.16
N ASP A 86 2.66 -3.52 -10.38
CA ASP A 86 3.04 -4.02 -11.70
C ASP A 86 2.45 -5.42 -11.88
N PRO A 87 1.56 -5.63 -12.85
CA PRO A 87 0.94 -6.94 -13.08
C PRO A 87 1.89 -8.00 -13.64
N GLY A 88 3.10 -7.59 -14.07
CA GLY A 88 4.12 -8.48 -14.64
C GLY A 88 4.06 -8.59 -16.16
N VAL A 89 5.12 -9.18 -16.70
CA VAL A 89 5.31 -9.39 -18.14
C VAL A 89 4.23 -10.31 -18.69
N GLY A 90 3.68 -9.95 -19.83
CA GLY A 90 2.68 -10.77 -20.54
C GLY A 90 1.29 -10.75 -19.90
N ALA A 91 1.05 -9.91 -18.88
CA ALA A 91 -0.27 -9.73 -18.33
C ALA A 91 -1.26 -9.24 -19.39
N HIS A 92 -2.40 -9.93 -19.52
CA HIS A 92 -3.44 -9.59 -20.48
C HIS A 92 -4.65 -9.01 -19.76
N LYS A 93 -4.96 -7.73 -20.06
CA LYS A 93 -6.04 -6.98 -19.42
C LYS A 93 -6.03 -7.10 -17.89
N PRO A 94 -4.89 -6.80 -17.25
CA PRO A 94 -4.80 -6.93 -15.81
C PRO A 94 -5.76 -5.96 -15.12
N TRP A 95 -6.20 -6.36 -13.93
CA TRP A 95 -7.10 -5.55 -13.12
C TRP A 95 -6.64 -5.49 -11.67
N LEU A 96 -6.97 -4.38 -11.05
CA LEU A 96 -6.83 -4.09 -9.62
C LEU A 96 -8.21 -3.76 -9.06
N ILE A 97 -8.62 -4.42 -7.98
CA ILE A 97 -9.83 -4.12 -7.21
C ILE A 97 -9.41 -3.56 -5.85
N VAL A 98 -10.04 -2.46 -5.46
CA VAL A 98 -9.89 -1.85 -4.12
C VAL A 98 -11.19 -2.02 -3.36
N ASP A 99 -11.14 -2.57 -2.14
CA ASP A 99 -12.25 -2.58 -1.19
C ASP A 99 -12.17 -1.34 -0.30
N LEU A 100 -13.06 -0.39 -0.46
CA LEU A 100 -13.13 0.82 0.37
C LEU A 100 -13.53 0.52 1.83
N GLY A 101 -13.88 -0.74 2.14
CA GLY A 101 -14.25 -1.23 3.47
C GLY A 101 -15.74 -1.05 3.78
N SER A 102 -16.39 -0.06 3.17
CA SER A 102 -17.82 0.24 3.32
C SER A 102 -18.36 0.94 2.08
N GLU A 103 -19.69 1.08 1.99
CA GLU A 103 -20.30 1.83 0.91
C GLU A 103 -20.06 3.35 1.08
N CYS A 104 -19.24 3.92 0.20
CA CYS A 104 -18.89 5.33 0.12
C CYS A 104 -19.65 6.00 -1.03
N LYS A 105 -19.76 7.34 -0.99
CA LYS A 105 -20.13 8.14 -2.16
C LYS A 105 -18.85 8.53 -2.88
N VAL A 106 -18.64 7.99 -4.07
CA VAL A 106 -17.46 8.26 -4.90
C VAL A 106 -17.84 9.22 -6.02
N ASP A 107 -17.13 10.33 -6.13
CA ASP A 107 -17.34 11.36 -7.16
C ASP A 107 -16.17 11.47 -8.14
N GLU A 108 -14.96 11.10 -7.73
CA GLU A 108 -13.76 11.22 -8.53
C GLU A 108 -12.79 10.07 -8.27
N ILE A 109 -12.10 9.63 -9.33
CA ILE A 109 -11.01 8.66 -9.26
C ILE A 109 -9.81 9.22 -10.02
N GLU A 110 -8.64 9.27 -9.36
CA GLU A 110 -7.38 9.66 -9.96
C GLU A 110 -6.50 8.43 -10.14
N THR A 111 -6.05 8.20 -11.37
CA THR A 111 -5.09 7.14 -11.70
C THR A 111 -3.75 7.75 -12.08
N ILE A 112 -2.67 7.28 -11.46
CA ILE A 112 -1.32 7.74 -11.71
C ILE A 112 -0.53 6.59 -12.33
N PHE A 113 -0.40 6.61 -13.66
CA PHE A 113 0.39 5.64 -14.40
C PHE A 113 1.89 5.88 -14.22
N GLU A 114 2.68 4.82 -14.23
CA GLU A 114 4.13 4.91 -14.08
C GLU A 114 4.79 5.70 -15.22
N PHE A 115 4.32 5.50 -16.46
CA PHE A 115 4.91 6.14 -17.63
C PHE A 115 4.04 7.30 -18.12
N THR A 116 4.46 8.51 -17.77
CA THR A 116 3.83 9.74 -18.25
C THR A 116 4.08 9.93 -19.76
N SER A 117 3.23 10.67 -20.43
CA SER A 117 3.32 10.93 -21.88
C SER A 117 3.07 9.71 -22.80
N ARG A 118 2.52 8.65 -22.29
CA ARG A 118 2.15 7.44 -23.05
C ARG A 118 0.66 7.19 -22.95
N THR A 119 0.07 6.59 -23.98
CA THR A 119 -1.38 6.37 -24.01
C THR A 119 -1.75 5.06 -23.36
N TYR A 120 -2.60 5.13 -22.33
CA TYR A 120 -3.20 3.98 -21.69
C TYR A 120 -4.67 3.89 -22.04
N LYS A 121 -5.16 2.69 -22.36
CA LYS A 121 -6.60 2.39 -22.43
C LYS A 121 -7.02 1.58 -21.24
N TYR A 122 -8.09 2.01 -20.59
CA TYR A 122 -8.54 1.36 -19.37
C TYR A 122 -10.04 1.60 -19.12
N LYS A 123 -10.57 0.86 -18.15
CA LYS A 123 -11.90 1.06 -17.58
C LYS A 123 -11.80 1.19 -16.07
N LEU A 124 -12.59 2.12 -15.53
CA LEU A 124 -12.90 2.20 -14.12
C LEU A 124 -14.34 1.75 -13.91
N GLU A 125 -14.52 0.83 -12.96
CA GLU A 125 -15.82 0.24 -12.67
C GLU A 125 -16.05 0.21 -11.17
N TYR A 126 -17.29 0.09 -10.74
CA TYR A 126 -17.67 0.06 -9.33
C TYR A 126 -18.75 -0.96 -9.02
N LEU A 127 -18.74 -1.45 -7.76
CA LEU A 127 -19.82 -2.23 -7.17
C LEU A 127 -20.25 -1.62 -5.84
N SER A 128 -21.54 -1.68 -5.54
CA SER A 128 -22.07 -1.35 -4.22
C SER A 128 -21.89 -2.53 -3.26
N GLN A 129 -21.95 -2.26 -1.95
CA GLN A 129 -21.89 -3.29 -0.91
C GLN A 129 -23.00 -4.36 -1.04
N LYS A 130 -24.16 -4.00 -1.59
CA LYS A 130 -25.27 -4.95 -1.84
C LYS A 130 -24.96 -5.95 -2.95
N GLN A 131 -24.04 -5.63 -3.87
CA GLN A 131 -23.69 -6.46 -5.03
C GLN A 131 -22.55 -7.42 -4.73
N ALA A 132 -21.69 -7.09 -3.77
CA ALA A 132 -20.62 -7.97 -3.30
C ALA A 132 -20.34 -7.69 -1.81
N GLY A 133 -20.04 -8.73 -1.04
CA GLY A 133 -19.76 -8.63 0.39
C GLY A 133 -18.25 -8.70 0.73
N SER A 134 -17.42 -9.14 -0.20
CA SER A 134 -15.98 -9.31 -0.05
C SER A 134 -15.25 -9.08 -1.38
N LEU A 135 -13.92 -8.95 -1.33
CA LEU A 135 -13.07 -8.83 -2.53
C LEU A 135 -13.23 -10.05 -3.46
N ASP A 136 -13.27 -11.26 -2.92
CA ASP A 136 -13.46 -12.48 -3.71
C ASP A 136 -14.80 -12.49 -4.43
N ALA A 137 -15.88 -12.13 -3.72
CA ALA A 137 -17.21 -12.03 -4.32
C ALA A 137 -17.25 -10.89 -5.38
N ALA A 138 -16.52 -9.81 -5.17
CA ALA A 138 -16.40 -8.72 -6.14
C ALA A 138 -15.65 -9.19 -7.39
N SER A 139 -14.53 -9.91 -7.26
CA SER A 139 -13.72 -10.36 -8.39
C SER A 139 -14.50 -11.25 -9.36
N GLY A 140 -15.34 -12.13 -8.85
CA GLY A 140 -16.20 -13.03 -9.64
C GLY A 140 -17.52 -12.39 -10.12
N SER A 141 -17.81 -11.14 -9.76
CA SER A 141 -19.09 -10.50 -10.07
C SER A 141 -19.18 -10.08 -11.54
N HIS A 142 -20.35 -10.26 -12.13
CA HIS A 142 -20.72 -9.70 -13.45
C HIS A 142 -21.55 -8.41 -13.34
N LEU A 143 -21.76 -7.90 -12.13
CA LEU A 143 -22.64 -6.75 -11.85
C LEU A 143 -21.88 -5.41 -11.85
N TRP A 144 -20.63 -5.39 -12.28
CA TRP A 144 -19.84 -4.18 -12.36
C TRP A 144 -20.49 -3.11 -13.22
N LYS A 145 -20.51 -1.89 -12.73
CA LYS A 145 -21.01 -0.70 -13.43
C LYS A 145 -19.85 0.20 -13.81
N VAL A 146 -19.90 0.73 -15.02
CA VAL A 146 -18.85 1.62 -15.52
C VAL A 146 -18.88 2.95 -14.76
N PHE A 147 -17.72 3.32 -14.20
CA PHE A 147 -17.44 4.66 -13.68
C PHE A 147 -16.89 5.54 -14.79
N ALA A 148 -15.82 5.12 -15.46
CA ALA A 148 -15.25 5.76 -16.65
C ALA A 148 -14.79 4.70 -17.66
N ASP A 149 -14.94 4.98 -18.95
CA ASP A 149 -14.52 4.11 -20.04
C ASP A 149 -13.56 4.88 -20.97
N ARG A 150 -12.28 4.54 -20.91
CA ARG A 150 -11.19 5.06 -21.74
C ARG A 150 -10.70 4.00 -22.72
N SER A 151 -11.55 3.08 -23.12
CA SER A 151 -11.17 1.96 -24.00
C SER A 151 -10.97 2.36 -25.44
N THR A 152 -11.58 3.45 -25.89
CA THR A 152 -11.50 3.92 -27.28
C THR A 152 -10.35 4.90 -27.46
N ASP A 153 -10.40 6.02 -26.76
CA ASP A 153 -9.49 7.14 -27.00
C ASP A 153 -8.21 7.06 -26.15
N GLY A 154 -8.29 6.36 -25.03
CA GLY A 154 -7.18 6.26 -24.10
C GLY A 154 -6.84 7.60 -23.44
N VAL A 155 -5.76 7.63 -22.67
CA VAL A 155 -5.24 8.83 -21.99
C VAL A 155 -3.73 8.88 -22.10
N GLY A 156 -3.20 10.00 -22.57
CA GLY A 156 -1.76 10.21 -22.78
C GLY A 156 -1.11 11.08 -21.70
N GLN A 157 -1.73 11.21 -20.53
CA GLN A 157 -1.21 11.99 -19.39
C GLN A 157 -1.29 11.20 -18.10
N SER A 158 -0.46 11.56 -17.14
CA SER A 158 -0.50 11.04 -15.77
C SER A 158 -0.06 12.15 -14.80
N PRO A 159 -0.79 12.44 -13.73
CA PRO A 159 -2.05 11.80 -13.31
C PRO A 159 -3.22 12.08 -14.24
N VAL A 160 -4.22 11.21 -14.22
CA VAL A 160 -5.48 11.40 -14.90
C VAL A 160 -6.65 11.30 -13.93
N THR A 161 -7.55 12.25 -14.02
CA THR A 161 -8.74 12.35 -13.17
C THR A 161 -9.99 12.01 -13.98
N ASP A 162 -10.75 11.06 -13.49
CA ASP A 162 -12.05 10.67 -14.04
C ASP A 162 -13.18 11.03 -13.09
N THR A 163 -14.23 11.66 -13.63
CA THR A 163 -15.45 11.99 -12.91
C THR A 163 -16.65 11.43 -13.64
N LYS A 164 -17.76 11.22 -12.92
CA LYS A 164 -19.03 10.86 -13.56
C LYS A 164 -19.63 12.04 -14.31
N PRO A 165 -20.22 11.81 -15.49
CA PRO A 165 -21.00 12.84 -16.19
C PRO A 165 -22.03 13.47 -15.26
N GLY A 166 -22.06 14.81 -15.22
CA GLY A 166 -22.94 15.57 -14.34
C GLY A 166 -22.51 15.63 -12.88
N ASN A 167 -21.26 15.24 -12.57
CA ASN A 167 -20.67 15.23 -11.22
C ASN A 167 -21.59 14.58 -10.15
N SER A 168 -22.30 13.52 -10.55
CA SER A 168 -23.20 12.80 -9.64
C SER A 168 -22.47 11.67 -8.95
N PRO A 169 -22.24 11.73 -7.62
CA PRO A 169 -21.55 10.67 -6.89
C PRO A 169 -22.24 9.31 -7.04
N VAL A 170 -21.44 8.26 -7.14
CA VAL A 170 -21.92 6.88 -7.13
C VAL A 170 -21.76 6.25 -5.75
N LYS A 171 -22.63 5.32 -5.40
CA LYS A 171 -22.47 4.50 -4.20
C LYS A 171 -21.63 3.29 -4.55
N ALA A 172 -20.44 3.19 -3.98
CA ALA A 172 -19.50 2.14 -4.22
C ALA A 172 -18.83 1.65 -2.93
N ARG A 173 -18.61 0.36 -2.82
CA ARG A 173 -17.67 -0.25 -1.88
C ARG A 173 -16.42 -0.73 -2.60
N PHE A 174 -16.57 -1.24 -3.83
CA PHE A 174 -15.45 -1.77 -4.60
C PHE A 174 -15.25 -0.92 -5.85
N ILE A 175 -13.98 -0.62 -6.12
CA ILE A 175 -13.53 0.05 -7.34
C ILE A 175 -12.62 -0.91 -8.09
N ARG A 176 -12.82 -1.07 -9.40
CA ARG A 176 -11.95 -1.86 -10.27
C ARG A 176 -11.36 -0.99 -11.36
N LEU A 177 -10.04 -1.01 -11.47
CA LEU A 177 -9.31 -0.56 -12.64
C LEU A 177 -8.97 -1.78 -13.50
N THR A 178 -9.32 -1.76 -14.77
CA THR A 178 -8.87 -2.75 -15.76
C THR A 178 -8.07 -2.05 -16.84
N ILE A 179 -6.79 -2.39 -16.99
CA ILE A 179 -5.92 -1.82 -18.03
C ILE A 179 -6.05 -2.68 -19.29
N LEU A 180 -6.50 -2.09 -20.38
CA LEU A 180 -6.78 -2.78 -21.65
C LEU A 180 -5.60 -2.75 -22.59
N GLU A 181 -4.86 -1.62 -22.57
CA GLU A 181 -3.70 -1.37 -23.42
C GLU A 181 -2.77 -0.40 -22.68
N GLY A 182 -1.50 -0.69 -22.66
CA GLY A 182 -0.45 0.14 -22.07
C GLY A 182 0.60 0.48 -23.11
N VAL A 183 1.82 0.65 -22.64
CA VAL A 183 2.94 1.14 -23.45
C VAL A 183 3.98 0.06 -23.61
N ASP A 184 4.45 -0.13 -24.82
CA ASP A 184 5.64 -0.91 -25.09
C ASP A 184 6.90 -0.13 -24.66
N ILE A 185 7.62 -0.68 -23.70
CA ILE A 185 8.90 -0.13 -23.24
C ILE A 185 10.02 -1.03 -23.74
N PRO A 186 11.00 -0.48 -24.46
CA PRO A 186 12.21 -1.24 -24.72
C PRO A 186 12.95 -1.49 -23.40
N LEU A 187 13.23 -2.74 -23.09
CA LEU A 187 13.90 -3.19 -21.85
C LEU A 187 15.31 -2.61 -21.65
N ARG A 188 15.92 -2.02 -22.70
CA ARG A 188 17.23 -1.38 -22.66
C ARG A 188 17.31 -0.15 -23.56
N ALA A 189 17.87 0.91 -23.00
CA ALA A 189 18.13 2.16 -23.74
C ALA A 189 19.15 2.00 -24.89
N ASP A 190 19.92 0.92 -24.94
CA ASP A 190 20.92 0.63 -25.98
C ASP A 190 20.36 -0.06 -27.23
N GLY A 191 19.06 -0.33 -27.27
CA GLY A 191 18.38 -0.85 -28.45
C GLY A 191 18.67 -2.31 -28.79
N LEU A 192 19.40 -3.05 -27.93
CA LEU A 192 19.81 -4.42 -28.19
C LEU A 192 18.69 -5.45 -28.03
N ASP A 193 17.59 -5.10 -27.37
CA ASP A 193 16.46 -6.01 -27.13
C ASP A 193 15.12 -5.49 -27.63
N LYS A 194 15.02 -5.14 -28.90
CA LYS A 194 13.71 -4.86 -29.55
C LYS A 194 12.76 -6.06 -29.54
N LYS A 195 13.25 -7.27 -29.22
CA LYS A 195 12.46 -8.49 -29.17
C LYS A 195 11.68 -8.68 -27.87
N ASN A 196 12.03 -7.96 -26.81
CA ASN A 196 11.47 -8.10 -25.46
C ASN A 196 10.91 -6.77 -24.95
N ALA A 197 10.22 -6.01 -25.81
CA ALA A 197 9.45 -4.86 -25.35
C ALA A 197 8.38 -5.36 -24.37
N GLU A 198 8.45 -4.92 -23.12
CA GLU A 198 7.41 -5.18 -22.13
C GLU A 198 6.29 -4.15 -22.30
N ASN A 199 5.07 -4.65 -22.35
CA ASN A 199 3.89 -3.78 -22.28
C ASN A 199 3.77 -3.31 -20.83
N ALA A 200 4.12 -2.05 -20.55
CA ALA A 200 4.06 -1.51 -19.20
C ALA A 200 2.63 -1.17 -18.82
N LEU A 201 2.11 -1.90 -17.86
CA LEU A 201 0.75 -1.81 -17.35
C LEU A 201 0.72 -1.38 -15.87
N SER A 202 1.84 -0.84 -15.37
CA SER A 202 2.02 -0.47 -13.98
C SER A 202 1.40 0.90 -13.65
N ILE A 203 0.96 1.03 -12.40
CA ILE A 203 0.46 2.29 -11.84
C ILE A 203 1.13 2.59 -10.50
N PHE A 204 1.47 3.85 -10.29
CA PHE A 204 1.93 4.33 -8.98
C PHE A 204 0.78 4.40 -7.99
N GLU A 205 -0.37 5.00 -8.40
CA GLU A 205 -1.48 5.23 -7.48
C GLU A 205 -2.83 5.14 -8.15
N LEU A 206 -3.79 4.61 -7.41
CA LEU A 206 -5.22 4.71 -7.66
C LEU A 206 -5.87 5.38 -6.45
N LYS A 207 -6.21 6.66 -6.58
CA LYS A 207 -6.87 7.42 -5.53
C LYS A 207 -8.36 7.53 -5.79
N VAL A 208 -9.14 7.43 -4.74
CA VAL A 208 -10.61 7.52 -4.81
C VAL A 208 -11.07 8.64 -3.89
N PHE A 209 -11.82 9.59 -4.42
CA PHE A 209 -12.31 10.74 -3.66
C PHE A 209 -13.82 10.74 -3.56
N GLY A 210 -14.30 11.33 -2.45
CA GLY A 210 -15.71 11.40 -2.16
C GLY A 210 -16.01 11.49 -0.67
N GLU A 211 -17.21 11.05 -0.26
CA GLU A 211 -17.64 11.05 1.13
C GLU A 211 -17.58 9.63 1.71
N ASP A 212 -16.76 9.43 2.73
CA ASP A 212 -16.82 8.23 3.58
C ASP A 212 -17.87 8.44 4.67
N ARG A 213 -18.85 7.55 4.72
CA ARG A 213 -19.86 7.52 5.78
C ARG A 213 -19.58 6.48 6.85
N SER A 214 -18.54 5.65 6.66
CA SER A 214 -18.12 4.69 7.67
C SER A 214 -17.32 5.38 8.78
N ASP A 215 -17.47 4.89 10.00
CA ASP A 215 -16.44 5.12 11.00
C ASP A 215 -15.15 4.43 10.51
N ALA A 216 -14.04 5.14 10.40
CA ALA A 216 -12.72 4.64 9.99
C ALA A 216 -12.17 3.48 10.88
N LEU A 217 -12.96 3.05 11.83
CA LEU A 217 -12.63 2.19 12.97
C LEU A 217 -12.54 0.68 12.67
N ASN A 218 -12.72 0.23 11.43
CA ASN A 218 -12.65 -1.20 11.10
C ASN A 218 -11.79 -1.46 9.86
N ARG A 219 -10.80 -0.60 9.64
CA ARG A 219 -9.90 -0.73 8.50
C ARG A 219 -8.85 -1.80 8.80
N ILE A 220 -8.74 -2.78 7.92
CA ILE A 220 -7.61 -3.70 7.88
C ILE A 220 -6.46 -2.99 7.14
N PHE A 221 -5.26 -3.11 7.68
CA PHE A 221 -4.00 -2.69 7.08
C PHE A 221 -3.25 -3.96 6.72
N GLU A 222 -3.10 -4.21 5.43
CA GLU A 222 -2.22 -5.28 4.96
C GLU A 222 -0.78 -4.97 5.40
N ALA A 223 -0.06 -5.98 5.89
CA ALA A 223 1.26 -5.74 6.46
C ALA A 223 2.25 -5.25 5.41
N GLU A 224 2.08 -5.66 4.15
CA GLU A 224 2.89 -5.23 3.01
C GLU A 224 2.59 -3.80 2.53
N SER A 225 1.58 -3.12 3.06
CA SER A 225 1.32 -1.70 2.77
C SER A 225 2.25 -0.73 3.53
N PHE A 226 3.40 -1.20 3.95
CA PHE A 226 4.39 -0.39 4.66
C PHE A 226 5.04 0.67 3.76
N HIS A 227 5.53 1.75 4.38
CA HIS A 227 6.32 2.80 3.71
C HIS A 227 7.82 2.62 3.90
N ASN A 228 8.23 1.89 4.93
CA ASN A 228 9.60 1.49 5.17
C ASN A 228 9.62 0.25 6.08
N LEU A 229 10.66 -0.55 5.93
CA LEU A 229 10.92 -1.72 6.77
C LEU A 229 12.39 -1.82 7.15
N TYR A 230 12.69 -2.60 8.16
CA TYR A 230 14.04 -2.99 8.53
C TYR A 230 14.05 -4.44 8.96
N GLY A 231 14.93 -5.24 8.35
CA GLY A 231 15.20 -6.63 8.71
C GLY A 231 14.20 -7.68 8.20
N ILE A 232 13.06 -7.26 7.64
CA ILE A 232 11.91 -8.12 7.34
C ILE A 232 11.89 -8.50 5.87
N ALA A 233 11.48 -9.73 5.55
CA ALA A 233 11.25 -10.21 4.19
C ALA A 233 9.74 -10.32 3.87
N LEU A 234 9.43 -10.35 2.57
CA LEU A 234 8.10 -10.60 2.05
C LEU A 234 8.01 -12.00 1.45
N GLU A 235 6.98 -12.74 1.81
CA GLU A 235 6.62 -14.01 1.18
C GLU A 235 5.27 -13.86 0.48
N LYS A 236 5.14 -14.43 -0.72
CA LYS A 236 3.85 -14.45 -1.42
C LYS A 236 2.88 -15.36 -0.67
N ASN A 237 1.73 -14.82 -0.27
CA ASN A 237 0.66 -15.61 0.31
C ASN A 237 -0.04 -16.43 -0.79
N ALA A 238 0.24 -17.73 -0.84
CA ALA A 238 -0.32 -18.62 -1.86
C ALA A 238 -1.85 -18.78 -1.76
N ALA A 239 -2.42 -18.49 -0.59
CA ALA A 239 -3.85 -18.65 -0.32
C ALA A 239 -4.69 -17.41 -0.64
N GLU A 240 -4.11 -16.20 -0.54
CA GLU A 240 -4.87 -14.95 -0.53
C GLU A 240 -4.36 -13.88 -1.53
N ASN A 241 -3.64 -14.23 -2.58
CA ASN A 241 -3.10 -13.29 -3.60
C ASN A 241 -2.42 -12.02 -3.03
N GLY A 242 -1.95 -12.07 -1.78
CA GLY A 242 -1.26 -11.00 -1.06
C GLY A 242 0.17 -11.40 -0.69
N PHE A 243 0.75 -10.63 0.19
CA PHE A 243 2.06 -10.91 0.77
C PHE A 243 1.96 -10.94 2.28
N ILE A 244 2.86 -11.68 2.89
CA ILE A 244 3.02 -11.74 4.35
C ILE A 244 4.43 -11.25 4.70
N MET A 245 4.56 -10.68 5.86
CA MET A 245 5.86 -10.34 6.43
C MET A 245 6.41 -11.57 7.12
N GLU A 246 7.64 -11.96 6.74
CA GLU A 246 8.36 -13.10 7.30
C GLU A 246 9.82 -12.73 7.64
N GLN A 247 10.57 -13.70 8.19
CA GLN A 247 11.95 -13.49 8.67
C GLN A 247 12.05 -12.30 9.65
N ILE A 248 11.03 -12.15 10.47
CA ILE A 248 10.95 -11.08 11.45
C ILE A 248 11.80 -11.44 12.67
N ASP A 249 12.82 -10.63 12.95
CA ASP A 249 13.75 -10.82 14.04
C ASP A 249 13.63 -9.74 15.12
N ASN A 250 14.42 -9.87 16.18
CA ASN A 250 14.42 -8.91 17.28
C ASN A 250 14.97 -7.53 16.84
N ASN A 251 14.21 -6.48 17.04
CA ASN A 251 14.41 -5.08 16.65
C ASN A 251 14.08 -4.74 15.19
N ASP A 252 13.50 -5.65 14.44
CA ASP A 252 12.94 -5.33 13.14
C ASP A 252 11.72 -4.45 13.28
N TYR A 253 11.42 -3.66 12.22
CA TYR A 253 10.24 -2.81 12.25
C TYR A 253 9.58 -2.61 10.88
N LEU A 254 8.29 -2.29 10.92
CA LEU A 254 7.51 -1.75 9.81
C LEU A 254 7.10 -0.32 10.14
N LEU A 255 7.18 0.57 9.15
CA LEU A 255 6.72 1.96 9.23
C LEU A 255 5.58 2.19 8.25
N TYR A 256 4.47 2.69 8.76
CA TYR A 256 3.33 3.17 7.99
C TYR A 256 3.19 4.69 8.17
N ARG A 257 2.84 5.40 7.09
CA ARG A 257 2.64 6.86 7.13
C ARG A 257 1.17 7.19 6.92
N ASN A 258 0.78 8.37 7.38
CA ASN A 258 -0.56 8.94 7.19
C ASN A 258 -1.72 8.01 7.62
N VAL A 259 -1.49 7.22 8.67
CA VAL A 259 -2.49 6.29 9.20
C VAL A 259 -3.60 7.04 9.90
N ASP A 260 -4.83 6.94 9.40
CA ASP A 260 -6.00 7.52 10.06
C ASP A 260 -6.60 6.53 11.07
N LEU A 261 -6.55 6.91 12.33
CA LEU A 261 -7.12 6.18 13.46
C LEU A 261 -8.55 6.64 13.81
N GLY A 262 -9.16 7.45 12.94
CA GLY A 262 -10.54 7.90 13.06
C GLY A 262 -10.82 8.68 14.35
N LYS A 263 -12.04 8.54 14.87
CA LYS A 263 -12.51 9.25 16.09
C LYS A 263 -11.92 8.71 17.40
N GLY A 264 -11.13 7.67 17.32
CA GLY A 264 -10.40 7.08 18.45
C GLY A 264 -10.46 5.56 18.44
N THR A 265 -9.35 4.94 18.80
CA THR A 265 -9.15 3.49 18.85
C THR A 265 -8.56 3.10 20.18
N SER A 266 -8.95 1.95 20.71
CA SER A 266 -8.52 1.41 22.00
C SER A 266 -7.92 0.02 21.89
N THR A 267 -8.02 -0.64 20.72
CA THR A 267 -7.59 -2.01 20.52
C THR A 267 -6.75 -2.12 19.25
N PHE A 268 -5.64 -2.82 19.35
CA PHE A 268 -4.82 -3.28 18.23
C PHE A 268 -5.02 -4.78 18.05
N THR A 269 -5.29 -5.20 16.84
CA THR A 269 -5.50 -6.60 16.44
C THR A 269 -4.60 -6.93 15.27
N ALA A 270 -4.01 -8.13 15.24
CA ALA A 270 -3.19 -8.59 14.14
C ALA A 270 -3.43 -10.08 13.85
N LYS A 271 -3.31 -10.46 12.57
CA LYS A 271 -3.26 -11.86 12.11
C LYS A 271 -1.80 -12.27 12.02
N VAL A 272 -1.41 -13.22 12.85
CA VAL A 272 -0.02 -13.63 13.06
C VAL A 272 0.11 -15.15 13.08
N ALA A 273 1.32 -15.64 12.74
CA ALA A 273 1.69 -17.03 12.90
C ALA A 273 3.11 -17.12 13.50
N SER A 274 3.39 -18.14 14.30
CA SER A 274 4.71 -18.40 14.86
C SER A 274 4.95 -19.88 15.13
N GLY A 275 6.02 -20.41 14.56
CA GLY A 275 6.53 -21.76 14.85
C GLY A 275 7.61 -21.78 15.95
N THR A 276 8.02 -20.62 16.49
CA THR A 276 9.05 -20.46 17.52
C THR A 276 8.44 -20.14 18.88
N GLU A 277 9.24 -19.68 19.84
CA GLU A 277 8.72 -19.15 21.11
C GLU A 277 7.88 -17.87 20.92
N GLY A 278 7.92 -17.30 19.71
CA GLY A 278 7.24 -16.06 19.36
C GLY A 278 7.99 -14.81 19.78
N GLY A 279 7.25 -13.72 19.93
CA GLY A 279 7.77 -12.41 20.29
C GLY A 279 6.65 -11.45 20.66
N LYS A 280 6.91 -10.15 20.46
CA LYS A 280 5.96 -9.06 20.72
C LYS A 280 5.91 -8.13 19.52
N ILE A 281 4.74 -7.55 19.29
CA ILE A 281 4.57 -6.40 18.41
C ILE A 281 4.30 -5.18 19.28
N GLU A 282 5.25 -4.25 19.29
CA GLU A 282 5.14 -2.98 20.01
C GLU A 282 4.68 -1.89 19.04
N VAL A 283 3.58 -1.21 19.36
CA VAL A 283 2.96 -0.18 18.53
C VAL A 283 3.40 1.20 18.98
N TYR A 284 4.04 1.97 18.08
CA TYR A 284 4.48 3.34 18.37
C TYR A 284 3.86 4.35 17.41
N LEU A 285 3.59 5.56 17.92
CA LEU A 285 3.14 6.71 17.12
C LEU A 285 4.23 7.79 17.10
N GLY A 286 4.50 8.32 15.91
CA GLY A 286 5.45 9.40 15.68
C GLY A 286 6.91 8.95 15.64
N SER A 287 7.41 8.24 16.64
CA SER A 287 8.79 7.76 16.68
C SER A 287 8.94 6.52 17.56
N LEU A 288 10.03 5.77 17.36
CA LEU A 288 10.42 4.62 18.20
C LEU A 288 11.01 5.04 19.57
N LYS A 289 11.05 6.36 19.86
CA LYS A 289 11.50 6.88 21.16
C LYS A 289 10.33 6.94 22.13
N GLY A 290 10.54 6.45 23.36
CA GLY A 290 9.53 6.51 24.41
C GLY A 290 8.85 5.16 24.65
N LYS A 291 7.59 5.21 25.12
CA LYS A 291 6.81 4.00 25.38
C LYS A 291 5.89 3.67 24.22
N PRO A 292 5.71 2.39 23.87
CA PRO A 292 4.69 1.97 22.92
C PRO A 292 3.30 2.33 23.45
N ILE A 293 2.35 2.52 22.56
CA ILE A 293 0.93 2.72 22.92
C ILE A 293 0.20 1.39 23.12
N GLY A 294 0.79 0.29 22.70
CA GLY A 294 0.27 -1.07 22.88
C GLY A 294 1.35 -2.09 22.64
N VAL A 295 1.23 -3.24 23.28
CA VAL A 295 2.12 -4.39 23.13
C VAL A 295 1.27 -5.63 22.92
N LEU A 296 1.42 -6.28 21.78
CA LEU A 296 0.76 -7.55 21.46
C LEU A 296 1.76 -8.70 21.67
N GLU A 297 1.48 -9.57 22.63
CA GLU A 297 2.25 -10.80 22.85
C GLU A 297 1.84 -11.86 21.81
N VAL A 298 2.83 -12.41 21.11
CA VAL A 298 2.65 -13.47 20.12
C VAL A 298 3.49 -14.66 20.56
N GLY A 299 2.86 -15.64 21.19
CA GLY A 299 3.50 -16.93 21.49
C GLY A 299 3.49 -17.86 20.29
N ASN A 300 3.98 -19.09 20.49
CA ASN A 300 3.88 -20.16 19.48
C ASN A 300 2.41 -20.40 19.11
N THR A 301 2.07 -20.39 17.81
CA THR A 301 0.72 -20.63 17.30
C THR A 301 0.51 -22.05 16.76
N GLY A 302 1.52 -22.93 16.95
CA GLY A 302 1.48 -24.29 16.44
C GLY A 302 2.22 -24.48 15.10
N GLY A 303 2.85 -23.43 14.59
CA GLY A 303 3.63 -23.45 13.34
C GLY A 303 3.59 -22.10 12.62
N ASP A 304 4.50 -21.92 11.69
CA ASP A 304 4.64 -20.70 10.88
C ASP A 304 3.54 -20.49 9.84
N GLN A 305 2.66 -21.50 9.65
CA GLN A 305 1.46 -21.44 8.83
C GLN A 305 0.17 -21.56 9.67
N SER A 306 0.29 -21.62 11.00
CA SER A 306 -0.85 -21.71 11.91
C SER A 306 -1.27 -20.30 12.34
N TRP A 307 -2.15 -19.69 11.56
CA TRP A 307 -2.58 -18.31 11.74
C TRP A 307 -3.56 -18.14 12.89
N GLU A 308 -3.30 -17.15 13.72
CA GLU A 308 -4.19 -16.71 14.80
C GLU A 308 -4.45 -15.20 14.71
N ILE A 309 -5.65 -14.78 15.12
CA ILE A 309 -5.99 -13.38 15.30
C ILE A 309 -5.83 -13.05 16.80
N LYS A 310 -4.88 -12.17 17.11
CA LYS A 310 -4.57 -11.74 18.47
C LYS A 310 -4.85 -10.26 18.63
N SER A 311 -5.25 -9.87 19.83
CA SER A 311 -5.58 -8.48 20.15
C SER A 311 -4.97 -8.04 21.47
N THR A 312 -4.68 -6.75 21.57
CA THR A 312 -4.25 -6.09 22.80
C THR A 312 -4.93 -4.73 22.94
N SER A 313 -5.19 -4.33 24.19
CA SER A 313 -5.68 -2.98 24.49
C SER A 313 -4.55 -1.96 24.34
N LEU A 314 -4.86 -0.79 23.82
CA LEU A 314 -3.94 0.34 23.80
C LEU A 314 -3.95 1.06 25.14
N GLU A 315 -2.78 1.46 25.65
CA GLU A 315 -2.65 2.19 26.92
C GLU A 315 -3.38 3.54 26.92
N ARG A 316 -3.60 4.10 25.72
CA ARG A 316 -4.35 5.33 25.51
C ARG A 316 -5.16 5.27 24.24
N ILE A 317 -6.29 5.96 24.21
CA ILE A 317 -7.07 6.12 23.00
C ILE A 317 -6.25 6.97 22.00
N ALA A 318 -5.93 6.37 20.85
CA ALA A 318 -5.29 7.06 19.75
C ALA A 318 -6.34 7.58 18.75
N ARG A 319 -6.16 8.78 18.19
CA ARG A 319 -7.15 9.48 17.34
C ARG A 319 -6.50 10.18 16.18
N GLY A 320 -7.30 10.35 15.13
CA GLY A 320 -6.97 11.15 13.97
C GLY A 320 -5.81 10.58 13.14
N ARG A 321 -5.37 11.37 12.19
CA ARG A 321 -4.29 10.98 11.29
C ARG A 321 -2.95 11.02 12.02
N GLN A 322 -2.22 9.92 11.93
CA GLN A 322 -0.87 9.77 12.47
C GLN A 322 0.14 9.85 11.32
N GLU A 323 1.08 10.78 11.40
CA GLU A 323 2.13 10.92 10.38
C GLU A 323 2.97 9.64 10.24
N LYS A 324 3.27 9.01 11.38
CA LYS A 324 4.07 7.78 11.46
C LYS A 324 3.48 6.80 12.49
N LEU A 325 3.29 5.59 12.05
CA LEU A 325 2.97 4.41 12.87
C LEU A 325 4.09 3.40 12.69
N TYR A 326 4.70 2.94 13.78
CA TYR A 326 5.67 1.85 13.76
C TYR A 326 5.12 0.62 14.42
N LEU A 327 5.37 -0.53 13.83
CA LEU A 327 5.30 -1.84 14.45
C LEU A 327 6.74 -2.31 14.67
N LEU A 328 7.19 -2.34 15.92
CA LEU A 328 8.53 -2.81 16.29
C LEU A 328 8.42 -4.22 16.87
N PHE A 329 9.20 -5.13 16.32
CA PHE A 329 9.20 -6.53 16.72
C PHE A 329 10.26 -6.78 17.78
N LYS A 330 9.88 -7.46 18.85
CA LYS A 330 10.74 -7.77 19.97
C LYS A 330 10.65 -9.25 20.32
N GLY A 331 11.79 -9.85 20.57
CA GLY A 331 11.91 -11.24 21.02
C GLY A 331 13.18 -11.47 21.79
N LYS A 332 13.41 -12.72 22.15
CA LYS A 332 14.65 -13.13 22.81
C LYS A 332 15.83 -12.95 21.86
N THR A 333 16.88 -12.32 22.35
CA THR A 333 18.11 -12.15 21.55
C THR A 333 18.63 -13.49 21.06
N GLY A 334 18.92 -13.58 19.76
CA GLY A 334 19.40 -14.80 19.10
C GLY A 334 18.29 -15.78 18.67
N THR A 335 17.01 -15.44 18.85
CA THR A 335 15.88 -16.14 18.22
C THR A 335 15.62 -15.48 16.88
N GLU A 336 15.66 -16.25 15.81
CA GLU A 336 15.32 -15.84 14.45
C GLU A 336 13.86 -16.25 14.15
N ASN A 337 13.24 -15.57 13.18
CA ASN A 337 11.88 -15.86 12.72
C ASN A 337 10.87 -15.87 13.87
N LEU A 338 10.80 -14.77 14.64
CA LEU A 338 9.91 -14.64 15.79
C LEU A 338 8.45 -14.94 15.46
N LEU A 339 7.99 -14.39 14.34
CA LEU A 339 6.60 -14.51 13.88
C LEU A 339 6.48 -14.12 12.41
N LYS A 340 5.32 -14.43 11.82
CA LYS A 340 4.83 -13.88 10.55
C LYS A 340 3.67 -12.95 10.81
N LEU A 341 3.52 -11.90 9.99
CA LEU A 341 2.42 -10.93 10.07
C LEU A 341 1.75 -10.82 8.70
N ASP A 342 0.43 -11.00 8.67
CA ASP A 342 -0.39 -10.89 7.46
C ASP A 342 -1.06 -9.50 7.38
N TRP A 343 -1.84 -9.15 8.40
CA TRP A 343 -2.50 -7.85 8.49
C TRP A 343 -2.67 -7.40 9.95
N PHE A 344 -3.00 -6.13 10.13
CA PHE A 344 -3.40 -5.59 11.43
C PHE A 344 -4.58 -4.62 11.31
N GLN A 345 -5.20 -4.32 12.44
CA GLN A 345 -6.38 -3.48 12.53
C GLN A 345 -6.40 -2.70 13.83
N PHE A 346 -6.94 -1.49 13.77
CA PHE A 346 -7.28 -0.70 14.95
C PHE A 346 -8.80 -0.64 15.11
N THR A 347 -9.29 -0.96 16.29
CA THR A 347 -10.72 -0.93 16.59
C THR A 347 -10.99 -0.16 17.87
N LYS A 348 -12.25 0.22 18.05
CA LYS A 348 -12.76 0.78 19.30
C LYS A 348 -13.51 -0.31 20.03
N ASP A 349 -13.18 -0.55 21.32
CA ASP A 349 -14.03 -1.42 22.14
C ASP A 349 -15.44 -0.85 22.14
N ARG A 350 -16.41 -1.68 21.79
CA ARG A 350 -17.80 -1.35 22.10
C ARG A 350 -17.89 -1.36 23.61
N MET A 351 -17.99 -0.18 24.24
CA MET A 351 -18.38 -0.13 25.64
C MET A 351 -19.66 -0.97 25.79
N LYS A 352 -19.54 -2.02 26.58
CA LYS A 352 -20.70 -2.82 27.02
C LYS A 352 -21.59 -1.99 27.90
#